data_9ccdd0eb021c6802c354356ff74c5474
#
_entry.id   9ccdd0eb021c6802c354356ff74c5474
#
_cell.length_a   1.000
_cell.length_b   1.000
_cell.length_c   1.000
_cell.angle_alpha   90.00
_cell.angle_beta   90.00
_cell.angle_gamma   90.00
#
_symmetry.space_group_name_H-M   'P 1'
#
loop_
_entity.id
_entity.type
_entity.pdbx_description
1 polymer ?
#
loop_
_entity_poly.entity_id
_entity_poly.type
_entity_poly.pdbx_seq_one_letter_code
_entity_poly.pdbx_strand_id
1 'polypeptide(L)'
;VFFVLGGSSTAGWPYVPNASFPRQLKRKLELLYPNNNIEIINLGISAINSYTLRDFVPAVLEHQPDLILIYAGHNEYYGALGVGSTVSIGSSRQLVNLYLWLYNFKITQLLRDVISWIYGLFNNSGEAKEASNETLMSQMIGNSLIGYESEEFKKGIEQFEGNIKDIIEMIREKNIPVIIGKLTCNLRDQKPFVSMTNDKYPPADELFKKAEAELNSGNISEAQKLFFLAKEYDALRFRAPQKINDVISAIGKQYNVPVVDIDSVFRQLSPYGLVGFNLTVDHLHPNIDGYRLIAESFYNEMKNQNLLPNGKRANITEEKADSILKANFPFTALDSTLANFSIIVLTGQYPFVPKGTPNYKMLNYKMRSIVDTIAASIFNKQIKWETAHSKLAEYYLNRNEIDKFIKEMETIIAERPYYDVPYKTLAAFLIDKGYIERAIPYLKKLDEIKSDFFSNKWLGQVYLKLNQAKIALPYLQKAVQYREADYQLWYNLAGAYYLNGNIELAITSIERSLQLNPKNPLAINFYNQIRVLKQN
;
A
#
# COMPACT_ATOMS: atom_id res chain seq x y z
N VAL A 1 -7.16 -15.02 -0.64
CA VAL A 1 -6.09 -14.13 -1.13
C VAL A 1 -6.59 -13.33 -2.31
N PHE A 2 -6.48 -11.98 -2.25
CA PHE A 2 -6.86 -11.10 -3.37
C PHE A 2 -5.61 -10.49 -4.00
N PHE A 3 -5.63 -10.33 -5.31
CA PHE A 3 -4.59 -9.59 -6.03
C PHE A 3 -5.17 -8.31 -6.62
N VAL A 4 -4.39 -7.23 -6.54
CA VAL A 4 -4.78 -5.94 -7.10
C VAL A 4 -3.75 -5.50 -8.12
N LEU A 5 -4.18 -5.38 -9.38
CA LEU A 5 -3.34 -5.05 -10.52
C LEU A 5 -3.55 -3.59 -10.93
N GLY A 6 -2.47 -2.86 -11.19
CA GLY A 6 -2.58 -1.50 -11.70
C GLY A 6 -1.31 -0.69 -11.69
N GLY A 7 -1.43 0.60 -11.98
CA GLY A 7 -0.34 1.56 -12.04
C GLY A 7 -0.02 2.22 -10.69
N SER A 8 0.53 3.43 -10.74
CA SER A 8 0.92 4.24 -9.57
C SER A 8 -0.23 4.53 -8.61
N SER A 9 -1.45 4.74 -9.11
CA SER A 9 -2.64 4.93 -8.27
C SER A 9 -2.99 3.64 -7.50
N THR A 10 -2.75 2.47 -8.06
CA THR A 10 -2.91 1.20 -7.35
C THR A 10 -1.78 0.99 -6.34
N ALA A 11 -0.54 1.34 -6.69
CA ALA A 11 0.59 1.33 -5.77
C ALA A 11 0.34 2.19 -4.52
N GLY A 12 -0.42 3.27 -4.66
CA GLY A 12 -0.74 4.21 -3.57
C GLY A 12 0.11 5.47 -3.57
N TRP A 13 0.75 5.80 -4.71
CA TRP A 13 1.55 7.02 -4.80
C TRP A 13 0.70 8.29 -4.51
N PRO A 14 1.19 9.28 -3.76
CA PRO A 14 2.52 9.38 -3.14
C PRO A 14 2.61 8.79 -1.71
N TYR A 15 1.57 8.14 -1.22
CA TYR A 15 1.39 7.68 0.16
C TYR A 15 1.81 6.22 0.39
N VAL A 16 2.83 5.79 -0.35
CA VAL A 16 3.41 4.44 -0.21
C VAL A 16 4.21 4.37 1.10
N PRO A 17 4.11 3.26 1.87
CA PRO A 17 3.42 2.01 1.55
C PRO A 17 1.99 1.91 2.09
N ASN A 18 1.54 2.80 2.96
CA ASN A 18 0.49 2.51 3.95
C ASN A 18 -0.92 3.05 3.61
N ALA A 19 -1.08 3.96 2.63
CA ALA A 19 -2.37 4.59 2.36
C ALA A 19 -3.03 4.22 1.02
N SER A 20 -2.48 3.25 0.27
CA SER A 20 -3.10 2.77 -0.98
C SER A 20 -4.50 2.21 -0.76
N PHE A 21 -5.37 2.25 -1.79
CA PHE A 21 -6.72 1.70 -1.66
C PHE A 21 -6.73 0.19 -1.34
N PRO A 22 -5.81 -0.66 -1.86
CA PRO A 22 -5.76 -2.06 -1.46
C PRO A 22 -5.47 -2.24 0.05
N ARG A 23 -4.63 -1.39 0.63
CA ARG A 23 -4.36 -1.39 2.07
C ARG A 23 -5.57 -0.94 2.89
N GLN A 24 -6.29 0.08 2.42
CA GLN A 24 -7.51 0.55 3.09
C GLN A 24 -8.62 -0.51 2.99
N LEU A 25 -8.80 -1.15 1.83
CA LEU A 25 -9.72 -2.27 1.64
C LEU A 25 -9.39 -3.45 2.56
N LYS A 26 -8.11 -3.84 2.65
CA LYS A 26 -7.66 -4.91 3.54
C LYS A 26 -8.07 -4.64 4.99
N ARG A 27 -7.76 -3.45 5.52
CA ARG A 27 -8.11 -3.06 6.90
C ARG A 27 -9.62 -3.09 7.15
N LYS A 28 -10.42 -2.67 6.17
CA LYS A 28 -11.90 -2.74 6.27
C LYS A 28 -12.36 -4.17 6.36
N LEU A 29 -11.84 -5.05 5.52
CA LEU A 29 -12.20 -6.46 5.53
C LEU A 29 -11.73 -7.16 6.82
N GLU A 30 -10.51 -6.92 7.29
CA GLU A 30 -9.99 -7.47 8.56
C GLU A 30 -10.84 -7.03 9.77
N LEU A 31 -11.30 -5.78 9.79
CA LEU A 31 -12.17 -5.26 10.85
C LEU A 31 -13.57 -5.88 10.81
N LEU A 32 -14.12 -6.07 9.61
CA LEU A 32 -15.45 -6.64 9.43
C LEU A 32 -15.48 -8.17 9.53
N TYR A 33 -14.39 -8.85 9.22
CA TYR A 33 -14.24 -10.31 9.22
C TYR A 33 -13.03 -10.76 10.02
N PRO A 34 -13.00 -10.50 11.34
CA PRO A 34 -11.80 -10.66 12.19
C PRO A 34 -11.29 -12.10 12.33
N ASN A 35 -12.12 -13.09 11.97
CA ASN A 35 -11.74 -14.52 12.05
C ASN A 35 -11.25 -15.08 10.70
N ASN A 36 -11.18 -14.25 9.66
CA ASN A 36 -10.66 -14.63 8.34
C ASN A 36 -9.19 -14.20 8.22
N ASN A 37 -8.37 -15.06 7.64
CA ASN A 37 -7.04 -14.66 7.20
C ASN A 37 -7.15 -13.98 5.83
N ILE A 38 -7.06 -12.65 5.81
CA ILE A 38 -7.25 -11.85 4.61
C ILE A 38 -5.90 -11.33 4.13
N GLU A 39 -5.51 -11.76 2.94
CA GLU A 39 -4.34 -11.24 2.25
C GLU A 39 -4.77 -10.47 0.99
N ILE A 40 -4.30 -9.24 0.87
CA ILE A 40 -4.43 -8.43 -0.35
C ILE A 40 -3.04 -8.09 -0.86
N ILE A 41 -2.66 -8.70 -1.97
CA ILE A 41 -1.37 -8.52 -2.63
C ILE A 41 -1.51 -7.39 -3.64
N ASN A 42 -0.86 -6.27 -3.35
CA ASN A 42 -0.87 -5.10 -4.22
C ASN A 42 0.28 -5.19 -5.22
N LEU A 43 -0.04 -5.43 -6.50
CA LEU A 43 0.88 -5.43 -7.64
C LEU A 43 0.82 -4.13 -8.43
N GLY A 44 0.45 -3.02 -7.77
CA GLY A 44 0.54 -1.68 -8.34
C GLY A 44 2.00 -1.27 -8.54
N ILE A 45 2.36 -0.90 -9.77
CA ILE A 45 3.71 -0.43 -10.12
C ILE A 45 3.58 0.88 -10.93
N SER A 46 4.39 1.87 -10.57
CA SER A 46 4.40 3.14 -11.30
C SER A 46 4.86 2.96 -12.74
N ALA A 47 4.27 3.73 -13.65
CA ALA A 47 4.69 3.83 -15.04
C ALA A 47 4.48 2.58 -15.91
N ILE A 48 3.70 1.59 -15.45
CA ILE A 48 3.32 0.43 -16.26
C ILE A 48 2.03 0.66 -17.03
N ASN A 49 1.85 -0.08 -18.13
CA ASN A 49 0.65 -0.12 -18.93
C ASN A 49 0.03 -1.53 -18.99
N SER A 50 -0.92 -1.73 -19.89
CA SER A 50 -1.65 -3.00 -20.03
C SER A 50 -0.78 -4.18 -20.44
N TYR A 51 0.33 -3.98 -21.18
CA TYR A 51 1.27 -5.06 -21.51
C TYR A 51 1.91 -5.67 -20.26
N THR A 52 2.38 -4.84 -19.36
CA THR A 52 2.98 -5.32 -18.09
C THR A 52 1.96 -6.07 -17.24
N LEU A 53 0.72 -5.58 -17.18
CA LEU A 53 -0.34 -6.27 -16.45
C LEU A 53 -0.62 -7.65 -17.06
N ARG A 54 -0.69 -7.74 -18.39
CA ARG A 54 -0.90 -8.99 -19.11
C ARG A 54 0.22 -10.00 -18.83
N ASP A 55 1.45 -9.53 -18.75
CA ASP A 55 2.62 -10.36 -18.44
C ASP A 55 2.60 -10.91 -17.01
N PHE A 56 2.04 -10.18 -16.05
CA PHE A 56 1.92 -10.63 -14.65
C PHE A 56 0.84 -11.69 -14.41
N VAL A 57 -0.23 -11.68 -15.20
CA VAL A 57 -1.42 -12.50 -14.95
C VAL A 57 -1.11 -13.99 -14.85
N PRO A 58 -0.29 -14.63 -15.72
CA PRO A 58 0.02 -16.05 -15.58
C PRO A 58 0.61 -16.40 -14.21
N ALA A 59 1.58 -15.62 -13.71
CA ALA A 59 2.19 -15.85 -12.41
C ALA A 59 1.18 -15.61 -11.26
N VAL A 60 0.29 -14.61 -11.37
CA VAL A 60 -0.78 -14.38 -10.40
C VAL A 60 -1.73 -15.58 -10.32
N LEU A 61 -2.08 -16.17 -11.46
CA LEU A 61 -3.01 -17.30 -11.53
C LEU A 61 -2.45 -18.59 -10.91
N GLU A 62 -1.12 -18.76 -10.88
CA GLU A 62 -0.46 -19.88 -10.19
C GLU A 62 -0.75 -19.88 -8.67
N HIS A 63 -1.00 -18.70 -8.09
CA HIS A 63 -1.35 -18.54 -6.67
C HIS A 63 -2.84 -18.76 -6.35
N GLN A 64 -3.67 -19.13 -7.33
CA GLN A 64 -5.10 -19.44 -7.17
C GLN A 64 -5.84 -18.37 -6.35
N PRO A 65 -5.84 -17.10 -6.76
CA PRO A 65 -6.50 -16.03 -6.01
C PRO A 65 -8.02 -16.24 -5.95
N ASP A 66 -8.62 -15.82 -4.82
CA ASP A 66 -10.08 -15.79 -4.65
C ASP A 66 -10.73 -14.65 -5.45
N LEU A 67 -9.98 -13.58 -5.74
CA LEU A 67 -10.46 -12.40 -6.47
C LEU A 67 -9.28 -11.60 -7.04
N ILE A 68 -9.49 -11.05 -8.24
CA ILE A 68 -8.57 -10.08 -8.85
C ILE A 68 -9.30 -8.75 -9.03
N LEU A 69 -8.68 -7.65 -8.57
CA LEU A 69 -9.14 -6.28 -8.80
C LEU A 69 -8.20 -5.59 -9.78
N ILE A 70 -8.74 -4.87 -10.77
CA ILE A 70 -7.95 -4.15 -11.77
C ILE A 70 -8.30 -2.66 -11.74
N TYR A 71 -7.29 -1.81 -11.55
CA TYR A 71 -7.40 -0.36 -11.67
C TYR A 71 -6.20 0.20 -12.43
N ALA A 72 -6.30 0.25 -13.76
CA ALA A 72 -5.19 0.57 -14.66
C ALA A 72 -5.65 1.19 -15.99
N GLY A 73 -4.77 1.99 -16.62
CA GLY A 73 -4.98 2.56 -17.96
C GLY A 73 -4.44 3.99 -18.15
N HIS A 74 -4.05 4.71 -17.08
CA HIS A 74 -3.50 6.06 -17.20
C HIS A 74 -2.19 6.12 -17.99
N ASN A 75 -1.34 5.12 -17.83
CA ASN A 75 -0.03 5.06 -18.47
C ASN A 75 -0.02 4.34 -19.82
N GLU A 76 -1.19 4.12 -20.44
CA GLU A 76 -1.29 3.26 -21.62
C GLU A 76 -0.40 3.72 -22.77
N TYR A 77 -0.30 5.02 -22.96
CA TYR A 77 0.48 5.59 -24.06
C TYR A 77 1.98 5.63 -23.82
N TYR A 78 2.41 5.93 -22.58
CA TYR A 78 3.82 6.18 -22.25
C TYR A 78 4.44 5.09 -21.38
N GLY A 79 3.66 4.15 -20.85
CA GLY A 79 4.20 2.98 -20.15
C GLY A 79 5.09 2.13 -21.06
N ALA A 80 5.90 1.27 -20.48
CA ALA A 80 6.85 0.44 -21.25
C ALA A 80 6.16 -0.28 -22.41
N LEU A 81 6.73 -0.16 -23.61
CA LEU A 81 6.20 -0.70 -24.89
C LEU A 81 4.93 0.00 -25.41
N GLY A 82 4.44 1.05 -24.74
CA GLY A 82 3.33 1.87 -25.23
C GLY A 82 3.70 2.65 -26.48
N VAL A 83 2.70 3.07 -27.25
CA VAL A 83 2.88 3.73 -28.56
C VAL A 83 3.67 5.04 -28.51
N GLY A 84 3.64 5.74 -27.37
CA GLY A 84 4.41 6.99 -27.13
C GLY A 84 5.63 6.80 -26.23
N SER A 85 5.96 5.57 -25.87
CA SER A 85 7.05 5.25 -24.95
C SER A 85 8.42 5.45 -25.61
N THR A 86 9.40 5.88 -24.81
CA THR A 86 10.83 5.89 -25.22
C THR A 86 11.36 4.48 -25.51
N VAL A 87 10.73 3.45 -24.96
CA VAL A 87 11.04 2.03 -25.17
C VAL A 87 9.94 1.41 -26.02
N SER A 88 9.81 1.84 -27.27
CA SER A 88 8.83 1.28 -28.23
C SER A 88 9.52 0.30 -29.18
N ILE A 89 8.93 -0.90 -29.37
CA ILE A 89 9.38 -1.93 -30.32
C ILE A 89 8.50 -1.92 -31.57
N GLY A 90 7.87 -0.82 -31.84
CA GLY A 90 6.93 -0.63 -32.94
C GLY A 90 5.48 -0.48 -32.46
N SER A 91 4.60 -0.11 -33.38
CA SER A 91 3.20 0.24 -33.08
C SER A 91 2.23 -0.95 -33.18
N SER A 92 2.71 -2.16 -33.47
CA SER A 92 1.86 -3.35 -33.64
C SER A 92 1.83 -4.18 -32.36
N ARG A 93 0.63 -4.35 -31.79
CA ARG A 93 0.40 -5.20 -30.61
C ARG A 93 0.93 -6.63 -30.82
N GLN A 94 0.78 -7.18 -32.02
CA GLN A 94 1.26 -8.54 -32.33
C GLN A 94 2.78 -8.65 -32.23
N LEU A 95 3.53 -7.65 -32.72
CA LEU A 95 4.98 -7.64 -32.62
C LEU A 95 5.44 -7.49 -31.16
N VAL A 96 4.78 -6.64 -30.39
CA VAL A 96 5.09 -6.50 -28.96
C VAL A 96 4.82 -7.80 -28.20
N ASN A 97 3.69 -8.43 -28.46
CA ASN A 97 3.36 -9.72 -27.83
C ASN A 97 4.35 -10.83 -28.21
N LEU A 98 4.77 -10.88 -29.49
CA LEU A 98 5.80 -11.82 -29.95
C LEU A 98 7.14 -11.55 -29.25
N TYR A 99 7.54 -10.28 -29.10
CA TYR A 99 8.74 -9.91 -28.38
C TYR A 99 8.69 -10.34 -26.90
N LEU A 100 7.58 -10.07 -26.20
CA LEU A 100 7.38 -10.47 -24.80
C LEU A 100 7.41 -11.99 -24.65
N TRP A 101 6.80 -12.73 -25.57
CA TRP A 101 6.85 -14.17 -25.58
C TRP A 101 8.28 -14.71 -25.80
N LEU A 102 9.01 -14.17 -26.79
CA LEU A 102 10.41 -14.53 -27.04
C LEU A 102 11.31 -14.19 -25.84
N TYR A 103 11.03 -13.10 -25.11
CA TYR A 103 11.82 -12.67 -23.96
C TYR A 103 11.81 -13.68 -22.81
N ASN A 104 10.79 -14.54 -22.72
CA ASN A 104 10.73 -15.62 -21.73
C ASN A 104 11.73 -16.76 -21.98
N PHE A 105 12.33 -16.84 -23.18
CA PHE A 105 13.31 -17.86 -23.49
C PHE A 105 14.72 -17.41 -23.13
N LYS A 106 15.46 -18.26 -22.38
CA LYS A 106 16.85 -17.98 -21.99
C LYS A 106 17.77 -17.71 -23.19
N ILE A 107 17.52 -18.34 -24.34
CA ILE A 107 18.25 -18.13 -25.59
C ILE A 107 18.09 -16.68 -26.07
N THR A 108 16.89 -16.13 -26.02
CA THR A 108 16.63 -14.73 -26.42
C THR A 108 17.31 -13.76 -25.48
N GLN A 109 17.31 -14.04 -24.16
CA GLN A 109 18.03 -13.26 -23.18
C GLN A 109 19.55 -13.29 -23.43
N LEU A 110 20.09 -14.47 -23.73
CA LEU A 110 21.50 -14.64 -24.08
C LEU A 110 21.87 -13.85 -25.36
N LEU A 111 21.04 -13.97 -26.41
CA LEU A 111 21.26 -13.23 -27.67
C LEU A 111 21.25 -11.73 -27.45
N ARG A 112 20.31 -11.23 -26.66
CA ARG A 112 20.26 -9.81 -26.26
C ARG A 112 21.55 -9.40 -25.55
N ASP A 113 21.99 -10.18 -24.58
CA ASP A 113 23.18 -9.88 -23.79
C ASP A 113 24.45 -9.90 -24.65
N VAL A 114 24.53 -10.83 -25.59
CA VAL A 114 25.60 -10.90 -26.59
C VAL A 114 25.56 -9.69 -27.55
N ILE A 115 24.38 -9.31 -28.04
CA ILE A 115 24.21 -8.12 -28.91
C ILE A 115 24.58 -6.85 -28.14
N SER A 116 24.12 -6.73 -26.89
CA SER A 116 24.47 -5.57 -26.03
C SER A 116 25.95 -5.51 -25.75
N TRP A 117 26.62 -6.66 -25.53
CA TRP A 117 28.05 -6.74 -25.35
C TRP A 117 28.81 -6.35 -26.62
N ILE A 118 28.41 -6.85 -27.80
CA ILE A 118 28.98 -6.46 -29.10
C ILE A 118 28.77 -4.95 -29.34
N TYR A 119 27.58 -4.42 -29.08
CA TYR A 119 27.30 -2.98 -29.23
C TYR A 119 28.18 -2.13 -28.29
N GLY A 120 28.44 -2.62 -27.07
CA GLY A 120 29.36 -1.98 -26.11
C GLY A 120 30.83 -1.99 -26.57
N LEU A 121 31.24 -2.98 -27.38
CA LEU A 121 32.59 -3.03 -27.96
C LEU A 121 32.80 -1.97 -29.08
N PHE A 122 31.74 -1.62 -29.80
CA PHE A 122 31.79 -0.65 -30.91
C PHE A 122 31.45 0.78 -30.49
N ASN A 123 30.74 0.98 -29.36
CA ASN A 123 30.37 2.28 -28.82
C ASN A 123 31.14 2.56 -27.52
N ASN A 124 32.43 2.80 -27.64
CA ASN A 124 33.27 3.36 -26.57
C ASN A 124 33.04 4.88 -26.39
N SER A 125 31.79 5.33 -26.36
CA SER A 125 31.47 6.64 -25.80
C SER A 125 31.25 6.46 -24.30
N GLY A 126 32.30 6.67 -23.52
CA GLY A 126 32.30 6.65 -22.06
C GLY A 126 31.52 7.82 -21.45
N GLU A 127 30.33 8.05 -21.91
CA GLU A 127 29.33 8.79 -21.15
C GLU A 127 28.62 7.79 -20.24
N ALA A 128 29.17 7.62 -19.02
CA ALA A 128 28.35 7.25 -17.89
C ALA A 128 27.16 8.23 -17.94
N LYS A 129 25.95 7.74 -18.25
CA LYS A 129 24.73 8.53 -18.06
C LYS A 129 24.77 8.93 -16.59
N GLU A 130 25.11 10.18 -16.31
CA GLU A 130 24.83 10.79 -15.03
C GLU A 130 23.38 10.41 -14.71
N ALA A 131 23.14 9.85 -13.54
CA ALA A 131 21.80 9.50 -13.10
C ALA A 131 20.96 10.78 -13.24
N SER A 132 20.15 10.84 -14.29
CA SER A 132 19.40 12.04 -14.60
C SER A 132 18.50 12.32 -13.40
N ASN A 133 18.59 13.52 -12.82
CA ASN A 133 17.71 13.99 -11.76
C ASN A 133 16.26 14.18 -12.24
N GLU A 134 15.92 13.61 -13.40
CA GLU A 134 14.60 13.67 -14.03
C GLU A 134 13.64 12.68 -13.39
N THR A 135 12.38 13.09 -13.25
CA THR A 135 11.32 12.20 -12.79
C THR A 135 11.08 11.06 -13.78
N LEU A 136 10.61 9.92 -13.28
CA LEU A 136 10.20 8.79 -14.13
C LEU A 136 9.22 9.23 -15.23
N MET A 137 8.29 10.14 -14.90
CA MET A 137 7.34 10.73 -15.85
C MET A 137 8.05 11.48 -16.98
N SER A 138 9.06 12.29 -16.67
CA SER A 138 9.88 13.00 -17.68
C SER A 138 10.65 12.03 -18.57
N GLN A 139 11.16 10.94 -18.02
CA GLN A 139 11.93 9.92 -18.76
C GLN A 139 11.05 9.07 -19.68
N MET A 140 9.78 8.84 -19.32
CA MET A 140 8.83 8.07 -20.14
C MET A 140 8.42 8.80 -21.42
N ILE A 141 8.40 10.12 -21.37
CA ILE A 141 8.02 10.96 -22.52
C ILE A 141 9.18 10.94 -23.52
N GLY A 142 9.04 10.14 -24.58
CA GLY A 142 9.80 10.36 -25.79
C GLY A 142 9.46 11.74 -26.37
N ASN A 143 9.86 12.02 -27.60
CA ASN A 143 9.44 13.23 -28.31
C ASN A 143 8.01 13.11 -28.89
N SER A 144 7.20 12.18 -28.38
CA SER A 144 5.91 11.80 -28.97
C SER A 144 4.76 12.50 -28.29
N LEU A 145 4.27 13.58 -28.90
CA LEU A 145 2.97 14.16 -28.60
C LEU A 145 1.89 13.37 -29.34
N ILE A 146 0.81 13.01 -28.65
CA ILE A 146 -0.26 12.19 -29.23
C ILE A 146 -1.53 13.03 -29.33
N GLY A 147 -1.81 13.52 -30.54
CA GLY A 147 -3.00 14.29 -30.82
C GLY A 147 -4.29 13.47 -30.61
N TYR A 148 -5.37 14.17 -30.29
CA TYR A 148 -6.69 13.54 -30.17
C TYR A 148 -7.11 12.94 -31.54
N GLU A 149 -7.61 11.69 -31.52
CA GLU A 149 -7.98 10.90 -32.72
C GLU A 149 -6.86 10.64 -33.74
N SER A 150 -5.58 10.90 -33.40
CA SER A 150 -4.47 10.50 -34.25
C SER A 150 -4.37 8.95 -34.39
N GLU A 151 -3.55 8.49 -35.33
CA GLU A 151 -3.33 7.03 -35.47
C GLU A 151 -2.67 6.43 -34.23
N GLU A 152 -1.76 7.15 -33.59
CA GLU A 152 -1.14 6.74 -32.31
C GLU A 152 -2.17 6.69 -31.19
N PHE A 153 -3.11 7.65 -31.16
CA PHE A 153 -4.23 7.65 -30.21
C PHE A 153 -5.06 6.38 -30.38
N LYS A 154 -5.47 6.03 -31.60
CA LYS A 154 -6.28 4.84 -31.86
C LYS A 154 -5.52 3.56 -31.51
N LYS A 155 -4.26 3.44 -31.90
CA LYS A 155 -3.40 2.30 -31.58
C LYS A 155 -3.24 2.10 -30.07
N GLY A 156 -3.12 3.17 -29.26
CA GLY A 156 -3.10 3.07 -27.81
C GLY A 156 -4.39 2.51 -27.25
N ILE A 157 -5.55 2.88 -27.79
CA ILE A 157 -6.85 2.29 -27.40
C ILE A 157 -6.96 0.81 -27.80
N GLU A 158 -6.58 0.47 -29.03
CA GLU A 158 -6.59 -0.92 -29.51
C GLU A 158 -5.65 -1.82 -28.71
N GLN A 159 -4.49 -1.32 -28.34
CA GLN A 159 -3.52 -1.97 -27.48
C GLN A 159 -4.14 -2.27 -26.10
N PHE A 160 -4.73 -1.25 -25.47
CA PHE A 160 -5.39 -1.41 -24.18
C PHE A 160 -6.53 -2.43 -24.24
N GLU A 161 -7.43 -2.27 -25.21
CA GLU A 161 -8.57 -3.16 -25.41
C GLU A 161 -8.13 -4.61 -25.57
N GLY A 162 -7.17 -4.87 -26.48
CA GLY A 162 -6.67 -6.21 -26.72
C GLY A 162 -5.99 -6.83 -25.50
N ASN A 163 -5.18 -6.07 -24.78
CA ASN A 163 -4.48 -6.59 -23.60
C ASN A 163 -5.43 -6.87 -22.44
N ILE A 164 -6.43 -6.00 -22.20
CA ILE A 164 -7.43 -6.25 -21.15
C ILE A 164 -8.32 -7.45 -21.51
N LYS A 165 -8.67 -7.63 -22.79
CA LYS A 165 -9.38 -8.84 -23.23
C LYS A 165 -8.58 -10.11 -22.92
N ASP A 166 -7.30 -10.16 -23.31
CA ASP A 166 -6.43 -11.31 -23.01
C ASP A 166 -6.36 -11.57 -21.49
N ILE A 167 -6.22 -10.51 -20.66
CA ILE A 167 -6.20 -10.63 -19.20
C ILE A 167 -7.48 -11.27 -18.69
N ILE A 168 -8.64 -10.77 -19.13
CA ILE A 168 -9.94 -11.28 -18.69
C ILE A 168 -10.14 -12.73 -19.13
N GLU A 169 -9.75 -13.08 -20.35
CA GLU A 169 -9.84 -14.45 -20.86
C GLU A 169 -8.99 -15.41 -20.02
N MET A 170 -7.72 -15.09 -19.77
CA MET A 170 -6.84 -15.90 -18.92
C MET A 170 -7.40 -16.10 -17.50
N ILE A 171 -7.97 -15.06 -16.89
CA ILE A 171 -8.56 -15.12 -15.54
C ILE A 171 -9.81 -16.01 -15.56
N ARG A 172 -10.68 -15.86 -16.56
CA ARG A 172 -11.92 -16.64 -16.70
C ARG A 172 -11.68 -18.12 -16.96
N GLU A 173 -10.65 -18.47 -17.72
CA GLU A 173 -10.25 -19.88 -17.92
C GLU A 173 -9.96 -20.60 -16.60
N LYS A 174 -9.56 -19.87 -15.56
CA LYS A 174 -9.34 -20.40 -14.20
C LYS A 174 -10.55 -20.25 -13.27
N ASN A 175 -11.69 -19.75 -13.77
CA ASN A 175 -12.90 -19.48 -12.99
C ASN A 175 -12.67 -18.54 -11.79
N ILE A 176 -11.72 -17.62 -11.89
CA ILE A 176 -11.40 -16.65 -10.84
C ILE A 176 -12.27 -15.39 -11.05
N PRO A 177 -12.95 -14.89 -10.01
CA PRO A 177 -13.68 -13.63 -10.10
C PRO A 177 -12.74 -12.46 -10.37
N VAL A 178 -13.21 -11.49 -11.17
CA VAL A 178 -12.47 -10.26 -11.46
C VAL A 178 -13.40 -9.06 -11.43
N ILE A 179 -12.95 -7.92 -10.91
CA ILE A 179 -13.66 -6.63 -10.92
C ILE A 179 -12.72 -5.58 -11.50
N ILE A 180 -13.23 -4.74 -12.40
CA ILE A 180 -12.44 -3.66 -13.03
C ILE A 180 -13.02 -2.30 -12.63
N GLY A 181 -12.13 -1.35 -12.27
CA GLY A 181 -12.51 0.04 -11.98
C GLY A 181 -12.31 0.97 -13.16
N LYS A 182 -13.28 1.85 -13.46
CA LYS A 182 -13.09 3.00 -14.34
C LYS A 182 -12.17 4.03 -13.71
N LEU A 183 -11.38 4.68 -14.54
CA LEU A 183 -10.37 5.64 -14.12
C LEU A 183 -10.96 7.03 -13.95
N THR A 184 -10.47 7.75 -12.94
CA THR A 184 -10.77 9.16 -12.70
C THR A 184 -9.50 10.00 -12.70
N CYS A 185 -9.60 11.28 -12.95
CA CYS A 185 -8.45 12.21 -12.94
C CYS A 185 -8.88 13.63 -12.57
N ASN A 186 -7.90 14.47 -12.24
CA ASN A 186 -8.13 15.88 -11.96
C ASN A 186 -8.52 16.63 -13.24
N LEU A 187 -9.73 17.12 -13.30
CA LEU A 187 -10.26 17.91 -14.43
C LEU A 187 -10.16 19.40 -14.14
N ARG A 188 -10.56 19.82 -12.92
CA ARG A 188 -10.75 21.24 -12.58
C ARG A 188 -9.44 21.97 -12.34
N ASP A 189 -8.52 21.35 -11.58
CA ASP A 189 -7.36 22.07 -11.04
C ASP A 189 -6.06 21.71 -11.77
N GLN A 190 -6.11 20.78 -12.74
CA GLN A 190 -4.98 20.39 -13.57
C GLN A 190 -5.12 20.89 -15.00
N LYS A 191 -4.33 21.87 -15.36
CA LYS A 191 -4.24 22.37 -16.75
C LYS A 191 -3.75 21.27 -17.69
N PRO A 192 -4.11 21.33 -18.99
CA PRO A 192 -3.45 20.50 -20.01
C PRO A 192 -1.93 20.68 -19.97
N PHE A 193 -1.20 19.59 -20.12
CA PHE A 193 0.27 19.63 -20.15
C PHE A 193 0.78 20.23 -21.45
N VAL A 194 0.22 19.81 -22.58
CA VAL A 194 0.62 20.29 -23.90
C VAL A 194 -0.61 20.54 -24.78
N SER A 195 -0.74 21.76 -25.26
CA SER A 195 -1.78 22.18 -26.18
C SER A 195 -1.23 22.13 -27.60
N MET A 196 -1.94 21.46 -28.51
CA MET A 196 -1.63 21.43 -29.94
C MET A 196 -2.64 22.27 -30.72
N THR A 197 -2.15 23.01 -31.70
CA THR A 197 -3.01 23.70 -32.67
C THR A 197 -3.20 22.82 -33.90
N ASN A 198 -4.44 22.58 -34.29
CA ASN A 198 -4.79 21.92 -35.54
C ASN A 198 -6.14 22.45 -36.05
N ASP A 199 -6.45 22.19 -37.33
CA ASP A 199 -7.65 22.70 -37.96
C ASP A 199 -8.94 22.05 -37.48
N LYS A 200 -8.85 20.90 -36.78
CA LYS A 200 -10.01 20.10 -36.41
C LYS A 200 -10.48 20.39 -34.99
N TYR A 201 -9.56 20.66 -34.04
CA TYR A 201 -9.85 20.82 -32.62
C TYR A 201 -9.22 22.10 -32.08
N PRO A 202 -9.93 22.84 -31.20
CA PRO A 202 -9.36 24.00 -30.52
C PRO A 202 -8.23 23.59 -29.56
N PRO A 203 -7.28 24.49 -29.29
CA PRO A 203 -6.22 24.25 -28.34
C PRO A 203 -6.74 23.92 -26.94
N ALA A 204 -6.16 22.91 -26.29
CA ALA A 204 -6.61 22.42 -24.98
C ALA A 204 -6.54 23.47 -23.86
N ASP A 205 -5.50 24.35 -23.91
CA ASP A 205 -5.33 25.43 -22.92
C ASP A 205 -6.36 26.55 -23.08
N GLU A 206 -6.82 26.83 -24.30
CA GLU A 206 -7.91 27.78 -24.54
C GLU A 206 -9.24 27.24 -23.99
N LEU A 207 -9.52 25.97 -24.22
CA LEU A 207 -10.70 25.32 -23.63
C LEU A 207 -10.68 25.35 -22.10
N PHE A 208 -9.51 25.11 -21.51
CA PHE A 208 -9.35 25.15 -20.05
C PHE A 208 -9.63 26.56 -19.51
N LYS A 209 -9.06 27.61 -20.12
CA LYS A 209 -9.31 29.01 -19.74
C LYS A 209 -10.80 29.39 -19.88
N LYS A 210 -11.47 28.95 -20.96
CA LYS A 210 -12.90 29.15 -21.14
C LYS A 210 -13.71 28.41 -20.05
N ALA A 211 -13.30 27.18 -19.73
CA ALA A 211 -13.95 26.41 -18.65
C ALA A 211 -13.87 27.13 -17.30
N GLU A 212 -12.70 27.71 -16.97
CA GLU A 212 -12.53 28.54 -15.76
C GLU A 212 -13.47 29.76 -15.75
N ALA A 213 -13.59 30.44 -16.91
CA ALA A 213 -14.47 31.60 -17.04
C ALA A 213 -15.97 31.22 -16.90
N GLU A 214 -16.41 30.13 -17.54
CA GLU A 214 -17.78 29.62 -17.42
C GLU A 214 -18.09 29.17 -15.99
N LEU A 215 -17.16 28.52 -15.31
CA LEU A 215 -17.32 28.13 -13.91
C LEU A 215 -17.49 29.35 -13.00
N ASN A 216 -16.68 30.37 -13.19
CA ASN A 216 -16.75 31.62 -12.44
C ASN A 216 -18.05 32.40 -12.71
N SER A 217 -18.62 32.27 -13.91
CA SER A 217 -19.92 32.86 -14.29
C SER A 217 -21.13 32.06 -13.77
N GLY A 218 -20.90 30.88 -13.17
CA GLY A 218 -21.97 29.99 -12.71
C GLY A 218 -22.55 29.06 -13.78
N ASN A 219 -21.99 29.05 -14.99
CA ASN A 219 -22.42 28.17 -16.10
C ASN A 219 -21.83 26.77 -15.95
N ILE A 220 -22.25 26.04 -14.89
CA ILE A 220 -21.63 24.78 -14.47
C ILE A 220 -21.61 23.73 -15.59
N SER A 221 -22.70 23.56 -16.31
CA SER A 221 -22.81 22.54 -17.38
C SER A 221 -21.81 22.78 -18.53
N GLU A 222 -21.64 24.03 -18.96
CA GLU A 222 -20.68 24.37 -20.01
C GLU A 222 -19.25 24.27 -19.48
N ALA A 223 -19.00 24.69 -18.25
CA ALA A 223 -17.69 24.51 -17.60
C ALA A 223 -17.28 23.02 -17.54
N GLN A 224 -18.19 22.13 -17.11
CA GLN A 224 -17.93 20.68 -17.08
C GLN A 224 -17.52 20.14 -18.45
N LYS A 225 -18.26 20.51 -19.49
CA LYS A 225 -17.99 20.09 -20.87
C LYS A 225 -16.62 20.60 -21.35
N LEU A 226 -16.31 21.87 -21.09
CA LEU A 226 -15.06 22.48 -21.53
C LEU A 226 -13.84 21.90 -20.79
N PHE A 227 -13.91 21.69 -19.47
CA PHE A 227 -12.84 21.00 -18.72
C PHE A 227 -12.61 19.58 -19.23
N PHE A 228 -13.67 18.85 -19.52
CA PHE A 228 -13.58 17.51 -20.10
C PHE A 228 -12.87 17.55 -21.47
N LEU A 229 -13.28 18.44 -22.39
CA LEU A 229 -12.65 18.59 -23.69
C LEU A 229 -11.18 19.03 -23.57
N ALA A 230 -10.87 19.94 -22.66
CA ALA A 230 -9.50 20.36 -22.40
C ALA A 230 -8.59 19.18 -22.01
N LYS A 231 -9.09 18.24 -21.19
CA LYS A 231 -8.40 17.00 -20.83
C LYS A 231 -8.29 16.06 -22.05
N GLU A 232 -9.35 15.92 -22.85
CA GLU A 232 -9.33 15.06 -24.05
C GLU A 232 -8.37 15.56 -25.12
N TYR A 233 -8.18 16.89 -25.26
CA TYR A 233 -7.31 17.48 -26.28
C TYR A 233 -5.88 17.73 -25.80
N ASP A 234 -5.56 17.42 -24.52
CA ASP A 234 -4.20 17.42 -24.01
C ASP A 234 -3.34 16.41 -24.78
N ALA A 235 -2.33 16.89 -25.51
CA ALA A 235 -1.49 16.05 -26.36
C ALA A 235 -0.49 15.18 -25.57
N LEU A 236 -0.32 15.46 -24.27
CA LEU A 236 0.49 14.65 -23.38
C LEU A 236 -0.41 13.77 -22.51
N ARG A 237 -0.65 12.53 -22.96
CA ARG A 237 -1.68 11.59 -22.54
C ARG A 237 -1.40 10.88 -21.20
N PHE A 238 -1.02 11.61 -20.14
CA PHE A 238 -0.90 11.01 -18.82
C PHE A 238 -2.24 10.81 -18.12
N ARG A 239 -3.25 11.65 -18.44
CA ARG A 239 -4.62 11.39 -18.02
C ARG A 239 -5.29 10.50 -19.06
N ALA A 240 -5.82 9.35 -18.64
CA ALA A 240 -6.51 8.42 -19.54
C ALA A 240 -7.64 9.14 -20.30
N PRO A 241 -7.72 9.02 -21.64
CA PRO A 241 -8.87 9.53 -22.39
C PRO A 241 -10.13 8.74 -22.06
N GLN A 242 -11.30 9.34 -22.28
CA GLN A 242 -12.60 8.71 -22.04
C GLN A 242 -12.75 7.36 -22.73
N LYS A 243 -12.15 7.21 -23.90
CA LYS A 243 -12.15 5.94 -24.66
C LYS A 243 -11.61 4.75 -23.88
N ILE A 244 -10.68 4.93 -22.94
CA ILE A 244 -10.21 3.88 -22.02
C ILE A 244 -11.38 3.42 -21.12
N ASN A 245 -12.15 4.33 -20.52
CA ASN A 245 -13.31 4.00 -19.71
C ASN A 245 -14.45 3.38 -20.53
N ASP A 246 -14.60 3.79 -21.79
CA ASP A 246 -15.55 3.19 -22.72
C ASP A 246 -15.18 1.73 -23.02
N VAL A 247 -13.89 1.45 -23.25
CA VAL A 247 -13.35 0.09 -23.44
C VAL A 247 -13.59 -0.76 -22.19
N ILE A 248 -13.30 -0.24 -20.97
CA ILE A 248 -13.58 -0.95 -19.72
C ILE A 248 -15.06 -1.31 -19.63
N SER A 249 -15.95 -0.38 -19.96
CA SER A 249 -17.39 -0.61 -19.94
C SER A 249 -17.85 -1.64 -20.98
N ALA A 250 -17.26 -1.60 -22.18
CA ALA A 250 -17.58 -2.56 -23.25
C ALA A 250 -17.12 -3.99 -22.89
N ILE A 251 -15.91 -4.13 -22.35
CA ILE A 251 -15.35 -5.41 -21.87
C ILE A 251 -16.20 -5.95 -20.72
N GLY A 252 -16.58 -5.09 -19.74
CA GLY A 252 -17.46 -5.50 -18.65
C GLY A 252 -18.78 -6.11 -19.15
N LYS A 253 -19.39 -5.49 -20.17
CA LYS A 253 -20.62 -6.02 -20.80
C LYS A 253 -20.34 -7.31 -21.61
N GLN A 254 -19.30 -7.30 -22.43
CA GLN A 254 -18.97 -8.44 -23.31
C GLN A 254 -18.66 -9.72 -22.54
N TYR A 255 -17.92 -9.61 -21.44
CA TYR A 255 -17.45 -10.75 -20.66
C TYR A 255 -18.26 -10.97 -19.37
N ASN A 256 -19.30 -10.19 -19.12
CA ASN A 256 -20.07 -10.18 -17.87
C ASN A 256 -19.17 -10.03 -16.64
N VAL A 257 -18.25 -9.04 -16.70
CA VAL A 257 -17.34 -8.68 -15.61
C VAL A 257 -17.85 -7.42 -14.91
N PRO A 258 -17.99 -7.41 -13.57
CA PRO A 258 -18.39 -6.24 -12.82
C PRO A 258 -17.45 -5.06 -13.05
N VAL A 259 -18.03 -3.88 -13.28
CA VAL A 259 -17.30 -2.62 -13.50
C VAL A 259 -17.69 -1.60 -12.45
N VAL A 260 -16.70 -1.16 -11.67
CA VAL A 260 -16.87 -0.10 -10.67
C VAL A 260 -16.69 1.26 -11.33
N ASP A 261 -17.72 2.10 -11.32
CA ASP A 261 -17.67 3.45 -11.88
C ASP A 261 -17.10 4.47 -10.88
N ILE A 262 -15.78 4.35 -10.61
CA ILE A 262 -15.05 5.22 -9.69
C ILE A 262 -15.10 6.69 -10.14
N ASP A 263 -15.06 6.94 -11.45
CA ASP A 263 -15.15 8.30 -11.99
C ASP A 263 -16.46 8.99 -11.60
N SER A 264 -17.59 8.26 -11.71
CA SER A 264 -18.89 8.78 -11.29
C SER A 264 -18.93 9.10 -9.79
N VAL A 265 -18.37 8.20 -8.95
CA VAL A 265 -18.30 8.41 -7.49
C VAL A 265 -17.47 9.66 -7.16
N PHE A 266 -16.32 9.85 -7.79
CA PHE A 266 -15.48 11.02 -7.57
C PHE A 266 -16.16 12.31 -8.01
N ARG A 267 -16.84 12.30 -9.16
CA ARG A 267 -17.59 13.47 -9.64
C ARG A 267 -18.74 13.84 -8.71
N GLN A 268 -19.50 12.87 -8.22
CA GLN A 268 -20.62 13.11 -7.29
C GLN A 268 -20.17 13.78 -5.98
N LEU A 269 -18.94 13.48 -5.52
CA LEU A 269 -18.37 14.00 -4.29
C LEU A 269 -17.47 15.22 -4.50
N SER A 270 -17.34 15.68 -5.74
CA SER A 270 -16.55 16.86 -6.09
C SER A 270 -17.43 18.09 -6.30
N PRO A 271 -16.98 19.28 -5.88
CA PRO A 271 -17.68 20.52 -6.17
C PRO A 271 -17.97 20.66 -7.67
N TYR A 272 -19.20 21.00 -7.99
CA TYR A 272 -19.68 21.19 -9.36
C TYR A 272 -19.59 19.92 -10.24
N GLY A 273 -19.44 18.73 -9.66
CA GLY A 273 -19.19 17.50 -10.41
C GLY A 273 -17.83 17.44 -11.11
N LEU A 274 -16.88 18.29 -10.71
CA LEU A 274 -15.55 18.44 -11.31
C LEU A 274 -14.49 17.96 -10.31
N VAL A 275 -13.88 16.84 -10.60
CA VAL A 275 -12.78 16.30 -9.79
C VAL A 275 -11.59 17.25 -9.81
N GLY A 276 -11.07 17.58 -8.65
CA GLY A 276 -9.94 18.46 -8.44
C GLY A 276 -9.07 18.03 -7.24
N PHE A 277 -8.31 18.98 -6.67
CA PHE A 277 -7.46 18.72 -5.48
C PHE A 277 -8.25 18.37 -4.22
N ASN A 278 -9.57 18.44 -4.24
CA ASN A 278 -10.40 17.90 -3.18
C ASN A 278 -10.26 16.37 -3.03
N LEU A 279 -9.99 15.63 -4.12
CA LEU A 279 -9.82 14.17 -4.12
C LEU A 279 -8.52 13.67 -4.76
N THR A 280 -7.73 14.57 -5.33
CA THR A 280 -6.44 14.26 -5.97
C THR A 280 -5.31 15.12 -5.42
N VAL A 281 -4.05 14.77 -5.70
CA VAL A 281 -2.86 15.55 -5.32
C VAL A 281 -2.12 16.12 -6.51
N ASP A 282 -2.41 15.64 -7.70
CA ASP A 282 -1.84 16.08 -8.97
C ASP A 282 -2.84 15.83 -10.12
N HIS A 283 -2.35 15.50 -11.30
CA HIS A 283 -3.18 15.27 -12.49
C HIS A 283 -4.09 14.05 -12.42
N LEU A 284 -3.77 13.03 -11.58
CA LEU A 284 -4.55 11.77 -11.53
C LEU A 284 -4.47 11.00 -10.20
N HIS A 285 -3.41 11.23 -9.40
CA HIS A 285 -3.24 10.43 -8.19
C HIS A 285 -4.21 10.87 -7.09
N PRO A 286 -4.97 9.94 -6.51
CA PRO A 286 -5.87 10.26 -5.41
C PRO A 286 -5.13 10.79 -4.17
N ASN A 287 -5.75 11.68 -3.43
CA ASN A 287 -5.36 11.95 -2.05
C ASN A 287 -5.86 10.82 -1.13
N ILE A 288 -5.62 10.91 0.18
CA ILE A 288 -5.99 9.84 1.14
C ILE A 288 -7.49 9.56 1.12
N ASP A 289 -8.33 10.60 1.02
CA ASP A 289 -9.78 10.46 0.94
C ASP A 289 -10.21 9.85 -0.41
N GLY A 290 -9.55 10.23 -1.51
CA GLY A 290 -9.73 9.61 -2.82
C GLY A 290 -9.38 8.12 -2.80
N TYR A 291 -8.27 7.72 -2.17
CA TYR A 291 -7.94 6.31 -2.01
C TYR A 291 -8.96 5.54 -1.16
N ARG A 292 -9.54 6.20 -0.14
CA ARG A 292 -10.63 5.61 0.66
C ARG A 292 -11.86 5.38 -0.19
N LEU A 293 -12.24 6.34 -1.02
CA LEU A 293 -13.38 6.21 -1.93
C LEU A 293 -13.19 5.08 -2.95
N ILE A 294 -11.99 4.89 -3.48
CA ILE A 294 -11.71 3.75 -4.37
C ILE A 294 -11.87 2.42 -3.60
N ALA A 295 -11.31 2.33 -2.39
CA ALA A 295 -11.45 1.14 -1.55
C ALA A 295 -12.91 0.82 -1.24
N GLU A 296 -13.70 1.85 -0.91
CA GLU A 296 -15.13 1.74 -0.63
C GLU A 296 -15.93 1.29 -1.86
N SER A 297 -15.60 1.86 -3.01
CA SER A 297 -16.26 1.51 -4.28
C SER A 297 -16.02 0.04 -4.65
N PHE A 298 -14.79 -0.47 -4.50
CA PHE A 298 -14.52 -1.89 -4.69
C PHE A 298 -15.18 -2.77 -3.63
N TYR A 299 -15.17 -2.36 -2.35
CA TYR A 299 -15.86 -3.08 -1.29
C TYR A 299 -17.36 -3.24 -1.58
N ASN A 300 -18.03 -2.16 -1.99
CA ASN A 300 -19.44 -2.17 -2.32
C ASN A 300 -19.74 -3.10 -3.51
N GLU A 301 -18.90 -3.10 -4.54
CA GLU A 301 -19.06 -4.01 -5.67
C GLU A 301 -18.81 -5.47 -5.26
N MET A 302 -17.78 -5.75 -4.45
CA MET A 302 -17.58 -7.10 -3.88
C MET A 302 -18.82 -7.58 -3.12
N LYS A 303 -19.46 -6.68 -2.36
CA LYS A 303 -20.70 -6.97 -1.63
C LYS A 303 -21.86 -7.28 -2.57
N ASN A 304 -22.04 -6.48 -3.62
CA ASN A 304 -23.09 -6.66 -4.63
C ASN A 304 -22.94 -7.99 -5.38
N GLN A 305 -21.71 -8.42 -5.61
CA GLN A 305 -21.38 -9.66 -6.31
C GLN A 305 -21.24 -10.89 -5.38
N ASN A 306 -21.52 -10.74 -4.07
CA ASN A 306 -21.33 -11.79 -3.06
C ASN A 306 -19.90 -12.35 -3.00
N LEU A 307 -18.89 -11.48 -3.18
CA LEU A 307 -17.46 -11.81 -3.16
C LEU A 307 -16.77 -11.41 -1.84
N LEU A 308 -17.53 -11.06 -0.80
CA LEU A 308 -17.00 -10.80 0.52
C LEU A 308 -16.56 -12.10 1.21
N PRO A 309 -15.65 -12.05 2.21
CA PRO A 309 -15.21 -13.25 2.94
C PRO A 309 -16.38 -14.04 3.55
N ASN A 310 -16.32 -15.37 3.46
CA ASN A 310 -17.39 -16.28 3.94
C ASN A 310 -17.44 -16.45 5.47
N GLY A 311 -16.58 -15.77 6.24
CA GLY A 311 -16.52 -15.89 7.70
C GLY A 311 -17.62 -15.10 8.43
N LYS A 312 -17.69 -15.32 9.75
CA LYS A 312 -18.63 -14.59 10.60
C LYS A 312 -18.25 -13.10 10.62
N ARG A 313 -19.15 -12.26 10.14
CA ARG A 313 -18.99 -10.81 10.19
C ARG A 313 -19.07 -10.29 11.62
N ALA A 314 -18.23 -9.34 11.97
CA ALA A 314 -18.30 -8.61 13.24
C ALA A 314 -19.67 -7.89 13.39
N ASN A 315 -20.16 -7.83 14.61
CA ASN A 315 -21.42 -7.15 14.92
C ASN A 315 -21.23 -5.62 15.04
N ILE A 316 -20.77 -5.01 13.95
CA ILE A 316 -20.63 -3.55 13.80
C ILE A 316 -21.20 -3.11 12.47
N THR A 317 -21.73 -1.88 12.42
CA THR A 317 -22.19 -1.28 11.15
C THR A 317 -20.99 -0.85 10.29
N GLU A 318 -21.20 -0.66 9.01
CA GLU A 318 -20.15 -0.18 8.08
C GLU A 318 -19.69 1.23 8.45
N GLU A 319 -20.60 2.13 8.81
CA GLU A 319 -20.29 3.49 9.26
C GLU A 319 -19.43 3.48 10.54
N LYS A 320 -19.70 2.55 11.46
CA LYS A 320 -18.88 2.39 12.66
C LYS A 320 -17.49 1.86 12.32
N ALA A 321 -17.42 0.90 11.39
CA ALA A 321 -16.13 0.38 10.89
C ALA A 321 -15.31 1.51 10.24
N ASP A 322 -15.92 2.31 9.38
CA ASP A 322 -15.26 3.44 8.70
C ASP A 322 -14.78 4.50 9.70
N SER A 323 -15.58 4.78 10.74
CA SER A 323 -15.19 5.68 11.82
C SER A 323 -13.96 5.16 12.59
N ILE A 324 -13.91 3.86 12.91
CA ILE A 324 -12.77 3.21 13.57
C ILE A 324 -11.54 3.27 12.69
N LEU A 325 -11.67 2.94 11.41
CA LEU A 325 -10.56 2.94 10.45
C LEU A 325 -9.98 4.34 10.25
N LYS A 326 -10.84 5.36 10.22
CA LYS A 326 -10.42 6.76 10.12
C LYS A 326 -9.67 7.21 11.37
N ALA A 327 -10.19 6.89 12.56
CA ALA A 327 -9.57 7.27 13.83
C ALA A 327 -8.20 6.60 14.06
N ASN A 328 -8.06 5.34 13.63
CA ASN A 328 -6.86 4.53 13.84
C ASN A 328 -6.00 4.40 12.57
N PHE A 329 -6.18 5.29 11.59
CA PHE A 329 -5.46 5.21 10.32
C PHE A 329 -3.94 5.28 10.56
N PRO A 330 -3.16 4.25 10.14
CA PRO A 330 -1.72 4.17 10.42
C PRO A 330 -0.93 5.02 9.44
N PHE A 331 -1.04 6.31 9.61
CA PHE A 331 -0.41 7.34 8.79
C PHE A 331 0.04 8.48 9.70
N THR A 332 1.30 8.86 9.62
CA THR A 332 1.91 9.82 10.53
C THR A 332 2.36 11.10 9.81
N ALA A 333 2.87 12.05 10.58
CA ALA A 333 3.49 13.25 10.01
C ALA A 333 4.70 12.92 9.12
N LEU A 334 5.42 11.83 9.41
CA LEU A 334 6.53 11.36 8.60
C LEU A 334 6.07 10.95 7.20
N ASP A 335 5.00 10.15 7.12
CA ASP A 335 4.43 9.71 5.84
C ASP A 335 3.90 10.90 5.02
N SER A 336 3.23 11.84 5.70
CA SER A 336 2.72 13.06 5.06
C SER A 336 3.85 13.92 4.49
N THR A 337 4.95 14.07 5.23
CA THR A 337 6.10 14.86 4.79
C THR A 337 6.82 14.18 3.62
N LEU A 338 6.98 12.85 3.67
CA LEU A 338 7.56 12.07 2.59
C LEU A 338 6.72 12.16 1.29
N ALA A 339 5.40 12.05 1.43
CA ALA A 339 4.47 12.24 0.32
C ALA A 339 4.58 13.65 -0.27
N ASN A 340 4.68 14.68 0.57
CA ASN A 340 4.87 16.06 0.13
C ASN A 340 6.18 16.25 -0.66
N PHE A 341 7.29 15.64 -0.24
CA PHE A 341 8.53 15.67 -1.03
C PHE A 341 8.33 15.06 -2.42
N SER A 342 7.65 13.92 -2.49
CA SER A 342 7.35 13.26 -3.76
C SER A 342 6.51 14.15 -4.69
N ILE A 343 5.49 14.83 -4.15
CA ILE A 343 4.64 15.77 -4.88
C ILE A 343 5.43 16.98 -5.33
N ILE A 344 6.26 17.58 -4.48
CA ILE A 344 7.10 18.73 -4.80
C ILE A 344 8.06 18.39 -5.95
N VAL A 345 8.68 17.20 -5.89
CA VAL A 345 9.60 16.77 -6.96
C VAL A 345 8.86 16.55 -8.25
N LEU A 346 7.72 15.85 -8.24
CA LEU A 346 6.95 15.62 -9.45
C LEU A 346 6.44 16.92 -10.06
N THR A 347 5.77 17.77 -9.28
CA THR A 347 5.13 18.99 -9.77
C THR A 347 6.09 20.16 -10.00
N GLY A 348 7.35 20.02 -9.62
CA GLY A 348 8.43 20.97 -9.89
C GLY A 348 9.30 20.63 -11.09
N GLN A 349 8.95 19.60 -11.87
CA GLN A 349 9.67 19.16 -13.06
C GLN A 349 8.73 19.01 -14.26
N TYR A 350 9.30 18.87 -15.45
CA TYR A 350 8.54 18.60 -16.67
C TYR A 350 7.71 17.31 -16.51
N PRO A 351 6.45 17.29 -16.94
CA PRO A 351 5.71 18.29 -17.73
C PRO A 351 4.92 19.34 -16.92
N PHE A 352 4.95 19.33 -15.59
CA PHE A 352 4.23 20.33 -14.78
C PHE A 352 4.80 21.74 -14.91
N VAL A 353 6.09 21.84 -15.21
CA VAL A 353 6.80 23.09 -15.55
C VAL A 353 7.57 22.89 -16.86
N PRO A 354 7.96 23.97 -17.57
CA PRO A 354 8.71 23.86 -18.81
C PRO A 354 10.01 23.05 -18.65
N LYS A 355 10.40 22.33 -19.71
CA LYS A 355 11.63 21.52 -19.73
C LYS A 355 12.85 22.39 -19.39
N GLY A 356 13.73 21.90 -18.53
CA GLY A 356 14.93 22.62 -18.07
C GLY A 356 14.69 23.63 -16.94
N THR A 357 13.46 23.79 -16.47
CA THR A 357 13.16 24.63 -15.29
C THR A 357 13.71 23.96 -14.02
N PRO A 358 14.54 24.67 -13.21
CA PRO A 358 14.96 24.14 -11.91
C PRO A 358 13.75 23.91 -10.99
N ASN A 359 13.81 22.89 -10.17
CA ASN A 359 12.75 22.65 -9.19
C ASN A 359 12.85 23.67 -8.04
N TYR A 360 12.36 24.88 -8.27
CA TYR A 360 12.37 25.95 -7.27
C TYR A 360 11.59 25.61 -6.00
N LYS A 361 10.57 24.73 -6.07
CA LYS A 361 9.83 24.29 -4.89
C LYS A 361 10.74 23.48 -3.96
N MET A 362 11.56 22.60 -4.51
CA MET A 362 12.52 21.79 -3.73
C MET A 362 13.71 22.61 -3.27
N LEU A 363 14.26 23.47 -4.13
CA LEU A 363 15.39 24.35 -3.80
C LEU A 363 15.07 25.32 -2.63
N ASN A 364 13.83 25.80 -2.58
CA ASN A 364 13.35 26.71 -1.53
C ASN A 364 12.74 25.99 -0.33
N TYR A 365 12.72 24.65 -0.32
CA TYR A 365 12.18 23.91 0.81
C TYR A 365 13.07 24.05 2.04
N LYS A 366 12.49 24.54 3.13
CA LYS A 366 13.20 24.70 4.41
C LYS A 366 12.86 23.55 5.34
N MET A 367 13.86 22.80 5.75
CA MET A 367 13.73 21.81 6.83
C MET A 367 13.40 22.52 8.14
N ARG A 368 12.23 22.25 8.72
CA ARG A 368 11.73 22.97 9.93
C ARG A 368 11.66 22.08 11.15
N SER A 369 11.75 20.77 10.97
CA SER A 369 11.53 19.80 12.04
C SER A 369 12.42 18.56 11.85
N ILE A 370 12.52 17.76 12.91
CA ILE A 370 13.15 16.43 12.84
C ILE A 370 12.41 15.52 11.85
N VAL A 371 11.10 15.70 11.69
CA VAL A 371 10.29 14.93 10.74
C VAL A 371 10.75 15.22 9.32
N ASP A 372 10.97 16.48 8.95
CA ASP A 372 11.50 16.84 7.62
C ASP A 372 12.87 16.19 7.36
N THR A 373 13.76 16.23 8.37
CA THR A 373 15.11 15.65 8.25
C THR A 373 15.07 14.15 8.04
N ILE A 374 14.22 13.44 8.80
CA ILE A 374 14.07 11.99 8.69
C ILE A 374 13.37 11.63 7.37
N ALA A 375 12.33 12.37 6.96
CA ALA A 375 11.65 12.18 5.68
C ALA A 375 12.62 12.38 4.49
N ALA A 376 13.48 13.40 4.54
CA ALA A 376 14.50 13.62 3.53
C ALA A 376 15.50 12.45 3.45
N SER A 377 15.84 11.84 4.58
CA SER A 377 16.72 10.66 4.60
C SER A 377 16.09 9.43 3.94
N ILE A 378 14.76 9.24 4.06
CA ILE A 378 14.03 8.21 3.31
C ILE A 378 14.03 8.56 1.82
N PHE A 379 13.66 9.80 1.49
CA PHE A 379 13.54 10.28 0.11
C PHE A 379 14.85 10.10 -0.65
N ASN A 380 15.98 10.38 -0.01
CA ASN A 380 17.33 10.21 -0.55
C ASN A 380 17.85 8.75 -0.44
N LYS A 381 17.01 7.78 -0.07
CA LYS A 381 17.35 6.35 0.06
C LYS A 381 18.49 6.05 1.06
N GLN A 382 18.73 6.92 2.02
CA GLN A 382 19.76 6.77 3.05
C GLN A 382 19.34 5.81 4.16
N ILE A 383 18.02 5.80 4.49
CA ILE A 383 17.44 4.89 5.47
C ILE A 383 16.14 4.29 4.94
N LYS A 384 15.78 3.12 5.45
CA LYS A 384 14.50 2.46 5.15
C LYS A 384 13.36 3.12 5.92
N TRP A 385 12.15 2.99 5.40
CA TRP A 385 10.94 3.54 5.98
C TRP A 385 10.71 3.07 7.43
N GLU A 386 10.88 1.77 7.72
CA GLU A 386 10.72 1.20 9.07
C GLU A 386 11.76 1.78 10.06
N THR A 387 12.99 1.95 9.60
CA THR A 387 14.07 2.55 10.41
C THR A 387 13.78 4.00 10.73
N ALA A 388 13.19 4.73 9.80
CA ALA A 388 12.82 6.13 9.99
C ALA A 388 11.73 6.29 11.05
N HIS A 389 10.66 5.49 10.96
CA HIS A 389 9.61 5.46 11.97
C HIS A 389 10.15 5.07 13.35
N SER A 390 11.06 4.07 13.42
CA SER A 390 11.69 3.67 14.68
C SER A 390 12.52 4.81 15.29
N LYS A 391 13.31 5.54 14.48
CA LYS A 391 14.09 6.71 14.94
C LYS A 391 13.18 7.84 15.45
N LEU A 392 12.08 8.09 14.73
CA LEU A 392 11.13 9.12 15.13
C LEU A 392 10.38 8.72 16.40
N ALA A 393 10.02 7.45 16.55
CA ALA A 393 9.45 6.93 17.78
C ALA A 393 10.38 7.09 18.98
N GLU A 394 11.66 6.76 18.84
CA GLU A 394 12.68 6.98 19.87
C GLU A 394 12.80 8.47 20.24
N TYR A 395 12.78 9.35 19.24
CA TYR A 395 12.78 10.80 19.48
C TYR A 395 11.56 11.24 20.30
N TYR A 396 10.36 10.77 19.99
CA TYR A 396 9.15 11.08 20.73
C TYR A 396 9.16 10.50 22.15
N LEU A 397 9.67 9.28 22.32
CA LEU A 397 9.81 8.64 23.62
C LEU A 397 10.72 9.45 24.55
N ASN A 398 11.88 9.90 24.06
CA ASN A 398 12.83 10.72 24.81
C ASN A 398 12.26 12.09 25.21
N ARG A 399 11.21 12.55 24.55
CA ARG A 399 10.49 13.80 24.85
C ARG A 399 9.21 13.59 25.67
N ASN A 400 8.94 12.33 26.08
CA ASN A 400 7.71 11.92 26.76
C ASN A 400 6.42 12.18 25.94
N GLU A 401 6.53 12.20 24.61
CA GLU A 401 5.42 12.32 23.66
C GLU A 401 4.86 10.92 23.31
N ILE A 402 4.27 10.29 24.33
CA ILE A 402 3.94 8.85 24.34
C ILE A 402 2.97 8.43 23.23
N ASP A 403 1.93 9.23 22.98
CA ASP A 403 0.94 8.91 21.94
C ASP A 403 1.57 8.90 20.53
N LYS A 404 2.51 9.81 20.28
CA LYS A 404 3.24 9.84 19.02
C LYS A 404 4.19 8.64 18.89
N PHE A 405 4.89 8.28 19.97
CA PHE A 405 5.72 7.07 20.02
C PHE A 405 4.91 5.83 19.65
N ILE A 406 3.76 5.63 20.32
CA ILE A 406 2.87 4.49 20.05
C ILE A 406 2.41 4.51 18.59
N LYS A 407 1.99 5.68 18.08
CA LYS A 407 1.50 5.83 16.71
C LYS A 407 2.55 5.44 15.66
N GLU A 408 3.81 5.83 15.83
CA GLU A 408 4.90 5.44 14.92
C GLU A 408 5.11 3.91 14.93
N MET A 409 5.12 3.28 16.11
CA MET A 409 5.27 1.83 16.24
C MET A 409 4.10 1.06 15.63
N GLU A 410 2.86 1.49 15.89
CA GLU A 410 1.65 0.87 15.33
C GLU A 410 1.60 1.05 13.80
N THR A 411 2.14 2.13 13.27
CA THR A 411 2.26 2.36 11.84
C THR A 411 3.18 1.33 11.19
N ILE A 412 4.32 1.02 11.82
CA ILE A 412 5.20 -0.06 11.34
C ILE A 412 4.48 -1.41 11.41
N ILE A 413 3.81 -1.72 12.51
CA ILE A 413 3.06 -2.97 12.70
C ILE A 413 2.02 -3.16 11.61
N ALA A 414 1.27 -2.13 11.28
CA ALA A 414 0.21 -2.18 10.27
C ALA A 414 0.74 -2.51 8.87
N GLU A 415 1.97 -2.11 8.53
CA GLU A 415 2.58 -2.36 7.23
C GLU A 415 3.50 -3.58 7.20
N ARG A 416 4.04 -3.96 8.36
CA ARG A 416 4.97 -5.08 8.53
C ARG A 416 4.48 -6.01 9.66
N PRO A 417 3.32 -6.66 9.49
CA PRO A 417 2.68 -7.43 10.57
C PRO A 417 3.48 -8.66 11.04
N TYR A 418 4.53 -9.04 10.30
CA TYR A 418 5.45 -10.13 10.66
C TYR A 418 6.82 -9.65 11.15
N TYR A 419 7.00 -8.33 11.33
CA TYR A 419 8.23 -7.75 11.87
C TYR A 419 8.14 -7.70 13.41
N ASP A 420 8.95 -8.50 14.10
CA ASP A 420 8.89 -8.72 15.54
C ASP A 420 9.29 -7.52 16.41
N VAL A 421 10.23 -6.69 15.93
CA VAL A 421 10.84 -5.60 16.69
C VAL A 421 9.82 -4.58 17.25
N PRO A 422 8.88 -3.99 16.49
CA PRO A 422 7.95 -3.00 17.02
C PRO A 422 6.98 -3.59 18.04
N TYR A 423 6.57 -4.86 17.91
CA TYR A 423 5.75 -5.54 18.91
C TYR A 423 6.48 -5.67 20.25
N LYS A 424 7.75 -6.10 20.19
CA LYS A 424 8.59 -6.23 21.37
C LYS A 424 8.84 -4.89 22.05
N THR A 425 9.13 -3.85 21.26
CA THR A 425 9.36 -2.49 21.74
C THR A 425 8.14 -1.91 22.44
N LEU A 426 6.94 -2.03 21.82
CA LEU A 426 5.69 -1.57 22.43
C LEU A 426 5.33 -2.37 23.68
N ALA A 427 5.44 -3.70 23.64
CA ALA A 427 5.14 -4.53 24.80
C ALA A 427 6.06 -4.19 25.98
N ALA A 428 7.37 -4.06 25.74
CA ALA A 428 8.34 -3.69 26.77
C ALA A 428 8.02 -2.33 27.39
N PHE A 429 7.72 -1.32 26.55
CA PHE A 429 7.32 0.00 27.01
C PHE A 429 6.05 -0.02 27.84
N LEU A 430 5.01 -0.69 27.38
CA LEU A 430 3.73 -0.78 28.11
C LEU A 430 3.88 -1.46 29.46
N ILE A 431 4.71 -2.51 29.53
CA ILE A 431 5.02 -3.21 30.78
C ILE A 431 5.78 -2.28 31.74
N ASP A 432 6.80 -1.57 31.27
CA ASP A 432 7.58 -0.63 32.07
C ASP A 432 6.70 0.48 32.68
N LYS A 433 5.73 0.97 31.91
CA LYS A 433 4.76 1.97 32.39
C LYS A 433 3.59 1.41 33.20
N GLY A 434 3.57 0.09 33.45
CA GLY A 434 2.50 -0.57 34.22
C GLY A 434 1.20 -0.82 33.45
N TYR A 435 1.15 -0.53 32.13
CA TYR A 435 0.00 -0.80 31.26
C TYR A 435 -0.02 -2.26 30.78
N ILE A 436 0.08 -3.17 31.72
CA ILE A 436 0.36 -4.60 31.50
C ILE A 436 -0.68 -5.25 30.59
N GLU A 437 -1.97 -4.97 30.79
CA GLU A 437 -3.05 -5.55 29.99
C GLU A 437 -3.00 -5.09 28.53
N ARG A 438 -2.61 -3.83 28.31
CA ARG A 438 -2.43 -3.28 26.96
C ARG A 438 -1.27 -3.93 26.18
N ALA A 439 -0.33 -4.56 26.89
CA ALA A 439 0.79 -5.27 26.26
C ALA A 439 0.38 -6.64 25.68
N ILE A 440 -0.72 -7.24 26.16
CA ILE A 440 -1.15 -8.60 25.77
C ILE A 440 -1.27 -8.79 24.25
N PRO A 441 -1.97 -7.94 23.49
CA PRO A 441 -2.11 -8.12 22.04
C PRO A 441 -0.75 -8.16 21.33
N TYR A 442 0.16 -7.29 21.72
CA TYR A 442 1.51 -7.21 21.13
C TYR A 442 2.36 -8.43 21.50
N LEU A 443 2.29 -8.89 22.77
CA LEU A 443 2.99 -10.10 23.24
C LEU A 443 2.48 -11.35 22.54
N LYS A 444 1.15 -11.50 22.37
CA LYS A 444 0.56 -12.62 21.65
C LYS A 444 1.03 -12.66 20.21
N LYS A 445 0.97 -11.51 19.52
CA LYS A 445 1.41 -11.44 18.13
C LYS A 445 2.91 -11.69 18.00
N LEU A 446 3.71 -11.19 18.95
CA LEU A 446 5.14 -11.50 19.00
C LEU A 446 5.38 -13.00 19.16
N ASP A 447 4.62 -13.68 20.04
CA ASP A 447 4.75 -15.14 20.26
C ASP A 447 4.35 -15.96 19.02
N GLU A 448 3.34 -15.51 18.26
CA GLU A 448 2.95 -16.11 16.98
C GLU A 448 4.03 -15.96 15.90
N ILE A 449 4.67 -14.76 15.79
CA ILE A 449 5.71 -14.49 14.81
C ILE A 449 7.00 -15.21 15.18
N LYS A 450 7.38 -15.10 16.45
CA LYS A 450 8.64 -15.61 16.98
C LYS A 450 8.49 -15.86 18.48
N SER A 451 8.10 -17.09 18.82
CA SER A 451 8.09 -17.49 20.23
C SER A 451 9.48 -17.38 20.82
N ASP A 452 9.66 -16.51 21.82
CA ASP A 452 10.94 -16.31 22.50
C ASP A 452 10.77 -16.24 24.03
N PHE A 453 11.88 -16.13 24.73
CA PHE A 453 11.89 -15.95 26.17
C PHE A 453 11.06 -14.74 26.62
N PHE A 454 11.17 -13.62 25.93
CA PHE A 454 10.49 -12.38 26.33
C PHE A 454 8.97 -12.51 26.23
N SER A 455 8.43 -12.97 25.10
CA SER A 455 6.99 -13.14 24.91
C SER A 455 6.40 -14.12 25.93
N ASN A 456 7.04 -15.29 26.12
CA ASN A 456 6.55 -16.32 27.03
C ASN A 456 6.64 -15.92 28.50
N LYS A 457 7.74 -15.31 28.93
CA LYS A 457 7.88 -14.77 30.29
C LYS A 457 6.76 -13.80 30.62
N TRP A 458 6.55 -12.80 29.77
CA TRP A 458 5.60 -11.73 30.05
C TRP A 458 4.14 -12.17 29.89
N LEU A 459 3.81 -13.00 28.88
CA LEU A 459 2.45 -13.59 28.78
C LEU A 459 2.12 -14.42 30.02
N GLY A 460 3.05 -15.27 30.45
CA GLY A 460 2.87 -16.05 31.66
C GLY A 460 2.63 -15.20 32.92
N GLN A 461 3.45 -14.17 33.12
CA GLN A 461 3.32 -13.28 34.28
C GLN A 461 2.04 -12.43 34.23
N VAL A 462 1.68 -11.91 33.06
CA VAL A 462 0.48 -11.08 32.90
C VAL A 462 -0.78 -11.90 33.16
N TYR A 463 -0.89 -13.10 32.56
CA TYR A 463 -2.06 -13.95 32.78
C TYR A 463 -2.16 -14.46 34.21
N LEU A 464 -1.02 -14.72 34.89
CA LEU A 464 -1.02 -15.08 36.30
C LEU A 464 -1.54 -13.91 37.17
N LYS A 465 -1.09 -12.68 36.91
CA LYS A 465 -1.57 -11.46 37.58
C LYS A 465 -3.08 -11.22 37.36
N LEU A 466 -3.61 -11.60 36.20
CA LEU A 466 -5.03 -11.52 35.87
C LEU A 466 -5.86 -12.69 36.42
N ASN A 467 -5.29 -13.54 37.27
CA ASN A 467 -5.93 -14.75 37.81
C ASN A 467 -6.34 -15.80 36.76
N GLN A 468 -5.68 -15.77 35.60
CA GLN A 468 -5.92 -16.69 34.48
C GLN A 468 -4.81 -17.76 34.43
N ALA A 469 -4.62 -18.47 35.55
CA ALA A 469 -3.52 -19.42 35.72
C ALA A 469 -3.49 -20.53 34.66
N LYS A 470 -4.67 -20.97 34.19
CA LYS A 470 -4.77 -21.99 33.13
C LYS A 470 -4.15 -21.51 31.80
N ILE A 471 -4.31 -20.22 31.48
CA ILE A 471 -3.72 -19.62 30.28
C ILE A 471 -2.24 -19.30 30.49
N ALA A 472 -1.86 -18.92 31.73
CA ALA A 472 -0.46 -18.57 32.06
C ALA A 472 0.46 -19.80 31.99
N LEU A 473 -0.04 -20.98 32.36
CA LEU A 473 0.75 -22.20 32.55
C LEU A 473 1.62 -22.59 31.36
N PRO A 474 1.10 -22.75 30.13
CA PRO A 474 1.91 -23.13 28.97
C PRO A 474 3.01 -22.11 28.64
N TYR A 475 2.77 -20.81 28.84
CA TYR A 475 3.77 -19.78 28.64
C TYR A 475 4.89 -19.86 29.69
N LEU A 476 4.56 -20.04 30.95
CA LEU A 476 5.57 -20.19 32.00
C LEU A 476 6.40 -21.46 31.83
N GLN A 477 5.78 -22.58 31.42
CA GLN A 477 6.50 -23.80 31.07
C GLN A 477 7.54 -23.57 29.96
N LYS A 478 7.16 -22.89 28.88
CA LYS A 478 8.11 -22.52 27.82
C LYS A 478 9.19 -21.57 28.33
N ALA A 479 8.81 -20.56 29.13
CA ALA A 479 9.76 -19.57 29.64
C ALA A 479 10.88 -20.20 30.49
N VAL A 480 10.57 -21.17 31.36
CA VAL A 480 11.60 -21.86 32.14
C VAL A 480 12.53 -22.70 31.28
N GLN A 481 12.05 -23.28 30.16
CA GLN A 481 12.90 -24.00 29.21
C GLN A 481 13.93 -23.09 28.54
N TYR A 482 13.59 -21.82 28.30
CA TYR A 482 14.54 -20.84 27.75
C TYR A 482 15.58 -20.37 28.79
N ARG A 483 15.20 -20.31 30.08
CA ARG A 483 16.07 -19.87 31.19
C ARG A 483 15.80 -20.65 32.47
N GLU A 484 16.38 -21.83 32.57
CA GLU A 484 16.22 -22.72 33.73
C GLU A 484 16.83 -22.18 35.04
N ALA A 485 17.75 -21.22 34.95
CA ALA A 485 18.39 -20.58 36.10
C ALA A 485 17.65 -19.35 36.66
N ASP A 486 16.49 -18.97 36.09
CA ASP A 486 15.69 -17.85 36.60
C ASP A 486 14.73 -18.33 37.72
N TYR A 487 15.13 -18.07 38.96
CA TYR A 487 14.32 -18.48 40.14
C TYR A 487 12.91 -17.89 40.15
N GLN A 488 12.75 -16.68 39.60
CA GLN A 488 11.44 -16.00 39.58
C GLN A 488 10.46 -16.68 38.62
N LEU A 489 10.96 -17.23 37.52
CA LEU A 489 10.11 -18.02 36.63
C LEU A 489 9.60 -19.28 37.29
N TRP A 490 10.47 -20.01 38.02
CA TRP A 490 10.07 -21.19 38.78
C TRP A 490 9.07 -20.87 39.89
N TYR A 491 9.23 -19.72 40.57
CA TYR A 491 8.25 -19.22 41.53
C TYR A 491 6.89 -18.96 40.86
N ASN A 492 6.87 -18.26 39.72
CA ASN A 492 5.64 -17.98 38.98
C ASN A 492 4.98 -19.26 38.44
N LEU A 493 5.79 -20.23 37.99
CA LEU A 493 5.32 -21.52 37.51
C LEU A 493 4.69 -22.33 38.65
N ALA A 494 5.30 -22.31 39.86
CA ALA A 494 4.72 -22.92 41.06
C ALA A 494 3.36 -22.30 41.38
N GLY A 495 3.22 -20.99 41.34
CA GLY A 495 1.95 -20.28 41.50
C GLY A 495 0.89 -20.70 40.47
N ALA A 496 1.30 -20.82 39.22
CA ALA A 496 0.40 -21.28 38.16
C ALA A 496 -0.06 -22.74 38.37
N TYR A 497 0.82 -23.65 38.74
CA TYR A 497 0.44 -25.03 39.06
C TYR A 497 -0.50 -25.10 40.27
N TYR A 498 -0.20 -24.35 41.34
CA TYR A 498 -1.03 -24.29 42.51
C TYR A 498 -2.47 -23.85 42.20
N LEU A 499 -2.62 -22.75 41.49
CA LEU A 499 -3.91 -22.20 41.07
C LEU A 499 -4.69 -23.12 40.11
N ASN A 500 -4.00 -24.04 39.43
CA ASN A 500 -4.61 -25.08 38.61
C ASN A 500 -4.83 -26.40 39.35
N GLY A 501 -4.61 -26.47 40.69
CA GLY A 501 -4.83 -27.65 41.52
C GLY A 501 -3.71 -28.71 41.48
N ASN A 502 -2.60 -28.44 40.78
CA ASN A 502 -1.47 -29.36 40.66
C ASN A 502 -0.44 -29.15 41.78
N ILE A 503 -0.79 -29.56 43.01
CA ILE A 503 0.01 -29.31 44.22
C ILE A 503 1.42 -29.92 44.12
N GLU A 504 1.58 -31.13 43.56
CA GLU A 504 2.89 -31.78 43.42
C GLU A 504 3.84 -31.02 42.52
N LEU A 505 3.36 -30.60 41.32
CA LEU A 505 4.16 -29.80 40.40
C LEU A 505 4.44 -28.39 40.94
N ALA A 506 3.53 -27.85 41.76
CA ALA A 506 3.76 -26.59 42.46
C ALA A 506 4.90 -26.72 43.47
N ILE A 507 4.93 -27.79 44.27
CA ILE A 507 6.00 -28.07 45.23
C ILE A 507 7.34 -28.23 44.51
N THR A 508 7.41 -29.09 43.49
CA THR A 508 8.64 -29.29 42.71
C THR A 508 9.18 -27.99 42.11
N SER A 509 8.28 -27.16 41.59
CA SER A 509 8.66 -25.88 40.99
C SER A 509 9.16 -24.87 42.02
N ILE A 510 8.53 -24.79 43.20
CA ILE A 510 8.97 -23.87 44.26
C ILE A 510 10.27 -24.34 44.91
N GLU A 511 10.51 -25.62 45.03
CA GLU A 511 11.78 -26.18 45.47
C GLU A 511 12.91 -25.83 44.52
N ARG A 512 12.64 -25.89 43.20
CA ARG A 512 13.61 -25.45 42.21
C ARG A 512 13.90 -23.95 42.31
N SER A 513 12.88 -23.11 42.54
CA SER A 513 13.07 -21.68 42.80
C SER A 513 13.97 -21.45 44.03
N LEU A 514 13.74 -22.20 45.13
CA LEU A 514 14.54 -22.10 46.36
C LEU A 514 15.96 -22.63 46.20
N GLN A 515 16.17 -23.67 45.38
CA GLN A 515 17.54 -24.12 45.03
C GLN A 515 18.34 -23.01 44.36
N LEU A 516 17.70 -22.24 43.47
CA LEU A 516 18.34 -21.14 42.75
C LEU A 516 18.49 -19.86 43.59
N ASN A 517 17.53 -19.60 44.49
CA ASN A 517 17.57 -18.49 45.44
C ASN A 517 17.01 -18.89 46.82
N PRO A 518 17.86 -19.48 47.70
CA PRO A 518 17.43 -19.97 49.01
C PRO A 518 16.91 -18.93 49.99
N LYS A 519 17.23 -17.65 49.74
CA LYS A 519 16.86 -16.55 50.63
C LYS A 519 15.61 -15.78 50.15
N ASN A 520 14.91 -16.25 49.13
CA ASN A 520 13.69 -15.60 48.65
C ASN A 520 12.54 -15.76 49.64
N PRO A 521 12.14 -14.72 50.38
CA PRO A 521 11.13 -14.83 51.43
C PRO A 521 9.75 -15.21 50.89
N LEU A 522 9.39 -14.77 49.69
CA LEU A 522 8.11 -15.09 49.06
C LEU A 522 8.05 -16.57 48.69
N ALA A 523 9.15 -17.15 48.20
CA ALA A 523 9.21 -18.55 47.84
C ALA A 523 9.18 -19.43 49.10
N ILE A 524 9.88 -19.05 50.18
CA ILE A 524 9.87 -19.76 51.46
C ILE A 524 8.44 -19.77 52.03
N ASN A 525 7.77 -18.64 52.12
CA ASN A 525 6.42 -18.55 52.63
C ASN A 525 5.44 -19.38 51.79
N PHE A 526 5.54 -19.31 50.49
CA PHE A 526 4.68 -20.08 49.59
C PHE A 526 4.92 -21.59 49.70
N TYR A 527 6.19 -22.03 49.79
CA TYR A 527 6.52 -23.41 50.01
C TYR A 527 5.91 -23.97 51.30
N ASN A 528 6.04 -23.22 52.41
CA ASN A 528 5.47 -23.62 53.69
C ASN A 528 3.94 -23.73 53.65
N GLN A 529 3.26 -22.80 52.95
CA GLN A 529 1.80 -22.87 52.80
C GLN A 529 1.33 -24.11 52.03
N ILE A 530 1.95 -24.40 50.88
CA ILE A 530 1.50 -25.51 50.02
C ILE A 530 1.89 -26.87 50.59
N ARG A 531 2.96 -26.96 51.38
CA ARG A 531 3.38 -28.21 52.06
C ARG A 531 2.38 -28.68 53.10
N VAL A 532 1.77 -27.75 53.84
CA VAL A 532 0.71 -28.08 54.83
C VAL A 532 -0.52 -28.65 54.12
N LEU A 533 -0.86 -28.18 52.95
CA LEU A 533 -2.01 -28.67 52.15
C LEU A 533 -1.80 -30.07 51.57
N LYS A 534 -0.55 -30.54 51.43
CA LYS A 534 -0.25 -31.93 51.00
C LYS A 534 -0.37 -32.94 52.14
N GLN A 535 -0.32 -32.50 53.41
CA GLN A 535 -0.36 -33.35 54.57
C GLN A 535 -1.80 -33.59 55.08
N ASN A 536 -2.73 -32.77 54.66
CA ASN A 536 -4.17 -32.90 54.90
C ASN A 536 -4.87 -33.48 53.66
#